data_c46693ce6b7dd414e20414b315143294
#
_entry.id   c46693ce6b7dd414e20414b315143294
#
_cell.length_a   1.000
_cell.length_b   1.000
_cell.length_c   1.000
_cell.angle_alpha   90.00
_cell.angle_beta   90.00
_cell.angle_gamma   90.00
#
_symmetry.space_group_name_H-M   'P 1'
#
loop_
_entity.id
_entity.type
_entity.pdbx_description
1 polymer ?
#
loop_
_entity_poly.entity_id
_entity_poly.type
_entity_poly.pdbx_seq_one_letter_code
_entity_poly.pdbx_strand_id
1 'polypeptide(L)'
;MKRLILIILLITSCSKSEKKQNDVIQEQIPTSINSFFESTPYVINIDSTLFSSVEKWTQIVSFSEKFSDLIEKEINHKSKIKSLTVDIKKINKDNIPNDFKTPPIIGRLKVLKTFMQKIDSYILDQENLQEYKSDIVNLLESYNALIYQINSRAKENLEN
;
A
#
# COMPACT_ATOMS: atom_id res chain seq x y z
N MET A 1 61.01 -24.89 -52.10
CA MET A 1 60.90 -23.86 -51.08
C MET A 1 59.41 -23.42 -51.05
N LYS A 2 58.67 -23.99 -50.12
CA LYS A 2 57.22 -23.80 -50.01
C LYS A 2 56.96 -22.62 -49.04
N ARG A 3 56.42 -21.50 -49.54
CA ARG A 3 56.02 -20.37 -48.73
C ARG A 3 54.71 -20.72 -48.07
N LEU A 4 54.72 -20.91 -46.75
CA LEU A 4 53.55 -21.08 -45.91
C LEU A 4 52.99 -19.68 -45.54
N ILE A 5 51.91 -19.31 -46.19
CA ILE A 5 51.20 -18.04 -45.85
C ILE A 5 50.27 -18.36 -44.68
N LEU A 6 50.64 -17.88 -43.51
CA LEU A 6 49.83 -18.00 -42.27
C LEU A 6 48.82 -16.88 -42.28
N ILE A 7 47.55 -17.20 -42.63
CA ILE A 7 46.45 -16.24 -42.55
C ILE A 7 45.98 -16.24 -41.10
N ILE A 8 46.34 -15.16 -40.39
CA ILE A 8 45.82 -14.90 -39.06
C ILE A 8 44.43 -14.24 -39.23
N LEU A 9 43.37 -15.06 -39.01
CA LEU A 9 42.02 -14.58 -38.90
C LEU A 9 41.83 -13.87 -37.53
N LEU A 10 41.91 -12.57 -37.53
CA LEU A 10 41.51 -11.73 -36.40
C LEU A 10 39.99 -11.78 -36.29
N ILE A 11 39.47 -12.68 -35.49
CA ILE A 11 38.08 -12.65 -35.06
C ILE A 11 37.94 -11.52 -34.04
N THR A 12 37.58 -10.33 -34.53
CA THR A 12 37.09 -9.25 -33.69
C THR A 12 35.72 -9.65 -33.14
N SER A 13 35.73 -10.31 -31.98
CA SER A 13 34.55 -10.53 -31.19
C SER A 13 34.05 -9.19 -30.70
N CYS A 14 33.10 -8.60 -31.44
CA CYS A 14 32.36 -7.44 -31.01
C CYS A 14 31.41 -7.89 -29.87
N SER A 15 31.94 -7.87 -28.64
CA SER A 15 31.11 -7.98 -27.44
C SER A 15 30.17 -6.82 -27.41
N LYS A 16 28.96 -6.97 -27.96
CA LYS A 16 27.84 -6.10 -27.64
C LYS A 16 27.58 -6.24 -26.15
N SER A 17 28.07 -5.28 -25.39
CA SER A 17 27.60 -4.99 -24.06
C SER A 17 26.10 -4.68 -24.17
N GLU A 18 25.27 -5.69 -23.99
CA GLU A 18 23.86 -5.48 -23.68
C GLU A 18 23.84 -4.69 -22.37
N LYS A 19 23.68 -3.36 -22.50
CA LYS A 19 23.14 -2.57 -21.40
C LYS A 19 21.82 -3.25 -21.05
N LYS A 20 21.79 -3.97 -19.92
CA LYS A 20 20.54 -4.27 -19.25
C LYS A 20 19.89 -2.92 -18.96
N GLN A 21 19.09 -2.51 -19.91
CA GLN A 21 18.08 -1.50 -19.69
C GLN A 21 17.24 -2.11 -18.57
N ASN A 22 17.39 -1.57 -17.35
CA ASN A 22 16.43 -1.77 -16.32
C ASN A 22 15.13 -1.14 -16.85
N ASP A 23 14.42 -1.88 -17.68
CA ASP A 23 13.01 -1.66 -17.88
C ASP A 23 12.39 -1.81 -16.49
N VAL A 24 12.24 -0.68 -15.82
CA VAL A 24 11.27 -0.53 -14.77
C VAL A 24 9.97 -0.89 -15.48
N ILE A 25 9.55 -2.14 -15.31
CA ILE A 25 8.23 -2.58 -15.73
C ILE A 25 7.30 -1.68 -14.91
N GLN A 26 6.91 -0.55 -15.49
CA GLN A 26 5.77 0.20 -15.03
C GLN A 26 4.59 -0.74 -15.25
N GLU A 27 4.27 -1.48 -14.18
CA GLU A 27 3.10 -2.31 -14.13
C GLU A 27 1.92 -1.40 -14.45
N GLN A 28 1.48 -1.42 -15.71
CA GLN A 28 0.35 -0.64 -16.18
C GLN A 28 -0.86 -1.18 -15.45
N ILE A 29 -1.27 -0.47 -14.41
CA ILE A 29 -2.53 -0.75 -13.74
C ILE A 29 -3.61 -0.63 -14.81
N PRO A 30 -4.39 -1.69 -15.07
CA PRO A 30 -5.44 -1.63 -16.08
C PRO A 30 -6.36 -0.44 -15.83
N THR A 31 -6.73 0.30 -16.86
CA THR A 31 -7.62 1.49 -16.80
C THR A 31 -8.92 1.20 -16.02
N SER A 32 -9.37 -0.06 -16.03
CA SER A 32 -10.52 -0.53 -15.27
C SER A 32 -10.37 -0.48 -13.73
N ILE A 33 -9.15 -0.30 -13.20
CA ILE A 33 -8.93 -0.12 -11.76
C ILE A 33 -9.15 1.34 -11.38
N ASN A 34 -8.71 2.30 -12.19
CA ASN A 34 -8.90 3.72 -11.90
C ASN A 34 -10.39 4.06 -11.79
N SER A 35 -11.19 3.64 -12.78
CA SER A 35 -12.65 3.83 -12.73
C SER A 35 -13.34 3.08 -11.56
N PHE A 36 -12.74 1.99 -11.08
CA PHE A 36 -13.22 1.29 -9.90
C PHE A 36 -13.05 2.13 -8.62
N PHE A 37 -11.91 2.82 -8.47
CA PHE A 37 -11.69 3.70 -7.31
C PHE A 37 -12.64 4.89 -7.28
N GLU A 38 -13.10 5.40 -8.41
CA GLU A 38 -14.14 6.43 -8.49
C GLU A 38 -15.51 5.98 -7.94
N SER A 39 -15.77 4.68 -7.93
CA SER A 39 -17.01 4.07 -7.47
C SER A 39 -16.91 3.37 -6.11
N THR A 40 -15.76 3.52 -5.41
CA THR A 40 -15.52 2.80 -4.14
C THR A 40 -16.26 3.44 -2.96
N PRO A 41 -16.43 2.67 -1.87
CA PRO A 41 -17.05 3.17 -0.66
C PRO A 41 -16.34 4.40 -0.09
N TYR A 42 -17.12 5.28 0.48
CA TYR A 42 -16.66 6.42 1.25
C TYR A 42 -15.62 6.04 2.32
N VAL A 43 -14.57 6.85 2.48
CA VAL A 43 -13.54 6.69 3.51
C VAL A 43 -13.87 7.56 4.72
N ILE A 44 -13.92 6.95 5.91
CA ILE A 44 -14.13 7.64 7.18
C ILE A 44 -12.80 8.24 7.64
N ASN A 45 -12.83 9.50 8.06
CA ASN A 45 -11.67 10.17 8.63
C ASN A 45 -11.75 10.21 10.18
N ILE A 46 -10.61 10.48 10.81
CA ILE A 46 -10.60 10.84 12.22
C ILE A 46 -11.41 12.12 12.38
N ASP A 47 -12.39 12.10 13.29
CA ASP A 47 -13.26 13.24 13.53
C ASP A 47 -12.43 14.43 14.06
N SER A 48 -12.53 15.56 13.39
CA SER A 48 -11.76 16.76 13.72
C SER A 48 -12.06 17.28 15.14
N THR A 49 -13.28 17.05 15.65
CA THR A 49 -13.66 17.43 17.01
C THR A 49 -13.01 16.55 18.09
N LEU A 50 -12.55 15.34 17.70
CA LEU A 50 -11.90 14.36 18.57
C LEU A 50 -10.37 14.35 18.40
N PHE A 51 -9.84 15.20 17.53
CA PHE A 51 -8.43 15.17 17.13
C PHE A 51 -7.49 15.31 18.34
N SER A 52 -7.78 16.19 19.29
CA SER A 52 -6.97 16.38 20.51
C SER A 52 -6.81 15.11 21.35
N SER A 53 -7.79 14.19 21.29
CA SER A 53 -7.71 12.89 21.96
C SER A 53 -6.85 11.90 21.20
N VAL A 54 -6.78 11.98 19.86
CA VAL A 54 -6.12 11.02 18.98
C VAL A 54 -4.70 11.46 18.58
N GLU A 55 -4.39 12.76 18.60
CA GLU A 55 -3.11 13.33 18.11
C GLU A 55 -1.86 12.71 18.73
N LYS A 56 -1.95 12.24 19.98
CA LYS A 56 -0.86 11.52 20.65
C LYS A 56 -0.50 10.19 19.98
N TRP A 57 -1.41 9.65 19.19
CA TRP A 57 -1.15 8.46 18.39
C TRP A 57 -0.73 8.84 16.97
N THR A 58 0.42 9.50 16.88
CA THR A 58 0.95 10.10 15.66
C THR A 58 1.01 9.13 14.46
N GLN A 59 1.27 7.84 14.72
CA GLN A 59 1.35 6.84 13.68
C GLN A 59 0.00 6.58 12.99
N ILE A 60 -1.10 6.54 13.77
CA ILE A 60 -2.44 6.34 13.20
C ILE A 60 -2.94 7.59 12.48
N VAL A 61 -2.64 8.77 13.02
CA VAL A 61 -2.97 10.05 12.40
C VAL A 61 -2.30 10.15 11.03
N SER A 62 -0.97 9.99 10.97
CA SER A 62 -0.23 10.04 9.71
C SER A 62 -0.65 8.93 8.73
N PHE A 63 -0.97 7.74 9.20
CA PHE A 63 -1.49 6.66 8.36
C PHE A 63 -2.85 7.00 7.78
N SER A 64 -3.77 7.54 8.60
CA SER A 64 -5.12 7.95 8.19
C SER A 64 -5.10 9.01 7.09
N GLU A 65 -4.28 10.05 7.24
CA GLU A 65 -4.12 11.11 6.24
C GLU A 65 -3.65 10.55 4.88
N LYS A 66 -2.61 9.71 4.91
CA LYS A 66 -2.09 9.08 3.69
C LYS A 66 -3.06 8.07 3.07
N PHE A 67 -3.87 7.40 3.90
CA PHE A 67 -4.87 6.45 3.42
C PHE A 67 -6.01 7.15 2.69
N SER A 68 -6.47 8.29 3.19
CA SER A 68 -7.46 9.13 2.51
C SER A 68 -6.97 9.57 1.13
N ASP A 69 -5.71 9.96 1.01
CA ASP A 69 -5.05 10.30 -0.25
C ASP A 69 -5.00 9.15 -1.28
N LEU A 70 -5.10 7.89 -0.82
CA LEU A 70 -5.11 6.73 -1.72
C LEU A 70 -6.32 6.73 -2.65
N ILE A 71 -7.47 7.17 -2.14
CA ILE A 71 -8.75 7.16 -2.86
C ILE A 71 -8.92 8.40 -3.72
N GLU A 72 -8.41 9.55 -3.26
CA GLU A 72 -8.63 10.85 -3.92
C GLU A 72 -7.75 11.09 -5.14
N LYS A 73 -6.64 10.38 -5.29
CA LYS A 73 -5.65 10.65 -6.35
C LYS A 73 -5.41 9.43 -7.22
N GLU A 74 -5.80 9.52 -8.47
CA GLU A 74 -5.72 8.49 -9.52
C GLU A 74 -4.31 7.91 -9.80
N ILE A 75 -3.24 8.43 -9.21
CA ILE A 75 -1.87 8.16 -9.65
C ILE A 75 -1.19 7.14 -8.75
N ASN A 76 -0.80 6.01 -9.34
CA ASN A 76 0.16 5.05 -8.77
C ASN A 76 -0.29 4.32 -7.48
N HIS A 77 -1.50 3.76 -7.49
CA HIS A 77 -2.08 3.04 -6.35
C HIS A 77 -1.15 1.97 -5.76
N LYS A 78 -0.43 1.21 -6.57
CA LYS A 78 0.46 0.16 -6.08
C LYS A 78 1.60 0.70 -5.22
N SER A 79 2.24 1.78 -5.67
CA SER A 79 3.30 2.44 -4.89
C SER A 79 2.77 3.00 -3.57
N LYS A 80 1.57 3.59 -3.59
CA LYS A 80 0.90 4.09 -2.37
C LYS A 80 0.54 2.95 -1.41
N ILE A 81 -0.05 1.86 -1.92
CA ILE A 81 -0.37 0.68 -1.11
C ILE A 81 0.90 0.11 -0.47
N LYS A 82 1.99 0.00 -1.21
CA LYS A 82 3.28 -0.45 -0.68
C LYS A 82 3.78 0.47 0.45
N SER A 83 3.72 1.79 0.26
CA SER A 83 4.09 2.77 1.28
C SER A 83 3.21 2.65 2.52
N LEU A 84 1.89 2.57 2.35
CA LEU A 84 0.93 2.38 3.43
C LEU A 84 1.13 1.06 4.17
N THR A 85 1.49 -0.02 3.45
CA THR A 85 1.81 -1.32 4.05
C THR A 85 3.04 -1.22 4.96
N VAL A 86 4.04 -0.43 4.58
CA VAL A 86 5.20 -0.14 5.44
C VAL A 86 4.79 0.66 6.68
N ASP A 87 3.95 1.67 6.50
CA ASP A 87 3.53 2.54 7.61
C ASP A 87 2.62 1.81 8.60
N ILE A 88 1.65 1.01 8.14
CA ILE A 88 0.77 0.25 9.03
C ILE A 88 1.54 -0.81 9.85
N LYS A 89 2.62 -1.38 9.31
CA LYS A 89 3.49 -2.33 10.03
C LYS A 89 4.17 -1.69 11.24
N LYS A 90 4.47 -0.38 11.19
CA LYS A 90 5.07 0.37 12.30
C LYS A 90 4.13 0.53 13.49
N ILE A 91 2.81 0.47 13.27
CA ILE A 91 1.83 0.51 14.35
C ILE A 91 1.81 -0.87 15.03
N ASN A 92 2.29 -0.95 16.24
CA ASN A 92 2.34 -2.18 17.04
C ASN A 92 1.78 -1.93 18.45
N LYS A 93 1.68 -2.98 19.26
CA LYS A 93 1.09 -2.89 20.59
C LYS A 93 1.81 -1.91 21.52
N ASP A 94 3.10 -1.65 21.29
CA ASP A 94 3.92 -0.87 22.21
C ASP A 94 3.74 0.64 21.96
N ASN A 95 3.34 1.03 20.72
CA ASN A 95 3.11 2.42 20.37
C ASN A 95 1.62 2.81 20.25
N ILE A 96 0.71 1.92 20.65
CA ILE A 96 -0.71 2.27 20.84
C ILE A 96 -0.85 2.94 22.19
N PRO A 97 -1.35 4.18 22.29
CA PRO A 97 -1.62 4.82 23.56
C PRO A 97 -2.57 3.98 24.43
N ASN A 98 -2.40 4.01 25.74
CA ASN A 98 -3.17 3.17 26.66
C ASN A 98 -4.68 3.37 26.49
N ASP A 99 -5.13 4.58 26.24
CA ASP A 99 -6.55 4.93 26.04
C ASP A 99 -7.18 4.23 24.81
N PHE A 100 -6.35 3.86 23.83
CA PHE A 100 -6.75 3.17 22.60
C PHE A 100 -6.35 1.69 22.59
N LYS A 101 -5.65 1.21 23.59
CA LYS A 101 -5.13 -0.17 23.67
C LYS A 101 -6.22 -1.18 24.06
N THR A 102 -7.32 -1.18 23.33
CA THR A 102 -8.48 -2.02 23.58
C THR A 102 -8.53 -3.24 22.65
N PRO A 103 -9.11 -4.39 23.07
CA PRO A 103 -9.22 -5.56 22.20
C PRO A 103 -9.89 -5.29 20.84
N PRO A 104 -10.99 -4.49 20.76
CA PRO A 104 -11.60 -4.16 19.48
C PRO A 104 -10.65 -3.41 18.52
N ILE A 105 -9.93 -2.40 18.99
CA ILE A 105 -8.98 -1.63 18.17
C ILE A 105 -7.82 -2.52 17.71
N ILE A 106 -7.26 -3.32 18.63
CA ILE A 106 -6.16 -4.25 18.30
C ILE A 106 -6.61 -5.28 17.24
N GLY A 107 -7.84 -5.81 17.39
CA GLY A 107 -8.42 -6.76 16.45
C GLY A 107 -8.60 -6.16 15.05
N ARG A 108 -9.20 -4.97 14.94
CA ARG A 108 -9.40 -4.26 13.67
C ARG A 108 -8.09 -3.88 13.00
N LEU A 109 -7.11 -3.43 13.79
CA LEU A 109 -5.77 -3.14 13.28
C LEU A 109 -5.10 -4.38 12.66
N LYS A 110 -5.29 -5.57 13.25
CA LYS A 110 -4.78 -6.83 12.67
C LYS A 110 -5.45 -7.14 11.34
N VAL A 111 -6.78 -7.00 11.25
CA VAL A 111 -7.54 -7.24 10.03
C VAL A 111 -7.07 -6.30 8.92
N LEU A 112 -6.98 -5.00 9.22
CA LEU A 112 -6.48 -4.00 8.26
C LEU A 112 -5.07 -4.35 7.75
N LYS A 113 -4.16 -4.73 8.65
CA LYS A 113 -2.80 -5.18 8.26
C LYS A 113 -2.83 -6.39 7.34
N THR A 114 -3.71 -7.34 7.58
CA THR A 114 -3.85 -8.54 6.75
C THR A 114 -4.27 -8.17 5.33
N PHE A 115 -5.29 -7.33 5.17
CA PHE A 115 -5.72 -6.88 3.85
C PHE A 115 -4.66 -6.02 3.15
N MET A 116 -4.00 -5.10 3.87
CA MET A 116 -2.89 -4.33 3.31
C MET A 116 -1.77 -5.23 2.76
N GLN A 117 -1.38 -6.25 3.50
CA GLN A 117 -0.34 -7.20 3.06
C GLN A 117 -0.81 -8.04 1.88
N LYS A 118 -2.07 -8.50 1.87
CA LYS A 118 -2.65 -9.26 0.76
C LYS A 118 -2.60 -8.43 -0.52
N ILE A 119 -3.08 -7.19 -0.47
CA ILE A 119 -3.12 -6.29 -1.62
C ILE A 119 -1.72 -5.92 -2.12
N ASP A 120 -0.77 -5.66 -1.22
CA ASP A 120 0.63 -5.38 -1.56
C ASP A 120 1.32 -6.56 -2.28
N SER A 121 0.86 -7.79 -2.03
CA SER A 121 1.42 -9.01 -2.63
C SER A 121 0.92 -9.32 -4.04
N TYR A 122 -0.15 -8.68 -4.52
CA TYR A 122 -0.67 -8.96 -5.86
C TYR A 122 0.30 -8.54 -6.95
N ILE A 123 0.51 -9.44 -7.91
CA ILE A 123 1.01 -9.13 -9.24
C ILE A 123 -0.23 -9.09 -10.12
N LEU A 124 -0.63 -7.87 -10.53
CA LEU A 124 -1.90 -7.67 -11.21
C LEU A 124 -1.87 -8.19 -12.65
N ASP A 125 -2.83 -9.05 -12.96
CA ASP A 125 -3.15 -9.53 -14.30
C ASP A 125 -4.68 -9.57 -14.49
N GLN A 126 -5.13 -10.00 -15.65
CA GLN A 126 -6.57 -10.06 -15.94
C GLN A 126 -7.30 -11.14 -15.13
N GLU A 127 -6.60 -12.20 -14.73
CA GLU A 127 -7.20 -13.34 -14.04
C GLU A 127 -7.51 -12.98 -12.58
N ASN A 128 -6.64 -12.23 -11.91
CA ASN A 128 -6.81 -11.85 -10.51
C ASN A 128 -7.45 -10.47 -10.28
N LEU A 129 -7.79 -9.75 -11.35
CA LEU A 129 -8.33 -8.38 -11.25
C LEU A 129 -9.61 -8.29 -10.42
N GLN A 130 -10.51 -9.25 -10.54
CA GLN A 130 -11.79 -9.23 -9.78
C GLN A 130 -11.55 -9.52 -8.30
N GLU A 131 -10.66 -10.46 -7.99
CA GLU A 131 -10.27 -10.73 -6.60
C GLU A 131 -9.59 -9.51 -5.97
N TYR A 132 -8.67 -8.88 -6.70
CA TYR A 132 -8.03 -7.65 -6.27
C TYR A 132 -9.04 -6.55 -5.95
N LYS A 133 -10.04 -6.32 -6.81
CA LYS A 133 -11.11 -5.34 -6.58
C LYS A 133 -11.90 -5.66 -5.31
N SER A 134 -12.26 -6.92 -5.11
CA SER A 134 -12.95 -7.37 -3.90
C SER A 134 -12.11 -7.12 -2.64
N ASP A 135 -10.81 -7.40 -2.69
CA ASP A 135 -9.92 -7.16 -1.57
C ASP A 135 -9.71 -5.68 -1.29
N ILE A 136 -9.73 -4.82 -2.30
CA ILE A 136 -9.74 -3.35 -2.08
C ILE A 136 -11.00 -2.93 -1.31
N VAL A 137 -12.18 -3.45 -1.65
CA VAL A 137 -13.40 -3.16 -0.88
C VAL A 137 -13.24 -3.61 0.57
N ASN A 138 -12.79 -4.84 0.79
CA ASN A 138 -12.54 -5.37 2.14
C ASN A 138 -11.50 -4.53 2.91
N LEU A 139 -10.47 -4.02 2.22
CA LEU A 139 -9.49 -3.11 2.81
C LEU A 139 -10.17 -1.82 3.29
N LEU A 140 -10.99 -1.18 2.45
CA LEU A 140 -11.70 0.06 2.78
C LEU A 140 -12.65 -0.15 3.96
N GLU A 141 -13.41 -1.24 3.95
CA GLU A 141 -14.31 -1.60 5.05
C GLU A 141 -13.55 -1.83 6.36
N SER A 142 -12.40 -2.53 6.29
CA SER A 142 -11.57 -2.78 7.48
C SER A 142 -10.93 -1.50 8.03
N TYR A 143 -10.54 -0.58 7.15
CA TYR A 143 -10.06 0.75 7.55
C TYR A 143 -11.19 1.55 8.22
N ASN A 144 -12.35 1.64 7.58
CA ASN A 144 -13.50 2.35 8.13
C ASN A 144 -13.91 1.81 9.51
N ALA A 145 -13.92 0.48 9.65
CA ALA A 145 -14.22 -0.14 10.93
C ALA A 145 -13.19 0.21 12.03
N LEU A 146 -11.90 0.33 11.67
CA LEU A 146 -10.86 0.78 12.60
C LEU A 146 -11.06 2.24 13.00
N ILE A 147 -11.22 3.14 12.03
CA ILE A 147 -11.39 4.59 12.31
C ILE A 147 -12.67 4.85 13.11
N TYR A 148 -13.76 4.19 12.75
CA TYR A 148 -15.00 4.28 13.54
C TYR A 148 -14.76 3.91 15.01
N GLN A 149 -14.04 2.81 15.27
CA GLN A 149 -13.74 2.38 16.64
C GLN A 149 -12.81 3.36 17.37
N ILE A 150 -11.87 3.97 16.66
CA ILE A 150 -10.98 5.00 17.22
C ILE A 150 -11.81 6.25 17.61
N ASN A 151 -12.66 6.72 16.70
CA ASN A 151 -13.53 7.88 16.97
C ASN A 151 -14.47 7.60 18.15
N SER A 152 -15.09 6.41 18.21
CA SER A 152 -15.94 6.03 19.33
C SER A 152 -15.17 6.06 20.66
N ARG A 153 -13.95 5.49 20.68
CA ARG A 153 -13.13 5.48 21.88
C ARG A 153 -12.64 6.87 22.30
N ALA A 154 -12.27 7.70 21.31
CA ALA A 154 -11.87 9.08 21.56
C ALA A 154 -13.00 9.88 22.21
N LYS A 155 -14.26 9.67 21.76
CA LYS A 155 -15.44 10.28 22.36
C LYS A 155 -15.65 9.85 23.80
N GLU A 156 -15.60 8.53 24.07
CA GLU A 156 -15.71 7.99 25.45
C GLU A 156 -14.66 8.60 26.39
N ASN A 157 -13.42 8.82 25.90
CA ASN A 157 -12.33 9.38 26.69
C ASN A 157 -12.54 10.88 27.01
N LEU A 158 -13.35 11.62 26.26
CA LEU A 158 -13.70 13.01 26.54
C LEU A 158 -14.87 13.13 27.53
N GLU A 159 -15.71 12.12 27.62
CA GLU A 159 -16.89 12.09 28.49
C GLU A 159 -16.57 11.60 29.91
N ASN A 160 -15.37 11.02 30.16
CA ASN A 160 -14.88 10.52 31.44
C ASN A 160 -13.83 11.43 32.06
#